data_e51ded1fe7af2ba1df1af540d58dd7f6
#
_entry.id   e51ded1fe7af2ba1df1af540d58dd7f6
#
_cell.length_a   1.000
_cell.length_b   1.000
_cell.length_c   1.000
_cell.angle_alpha   90.00
_cell.angle_beta   90.00
_cell.angle_gamma   90.00
#
_symmetry.space_group_name_H-M   'P 1'
#
loop_
_entity.id
_entity.type
_entity.pdbx_description
1 polymer ?
#
loop_
_entity_poly.entity_id
_entity_poly.type
_entity_poly.pdbx_seq_one_letter_code
_entity_poly.pdbx_strand_id
1 'polypeptide(L)'
;MGGCSSKSDPKDYIAHETRGPVPAEGGRHPHNGDSSRDRSDASRRRATNDPPAQERADRSNRRPNNNTVDFQEFKDKEKNVVETMLESNKGLRMAEINFNDLKLQKIIGAGAFGEVIKGTYCGTPVVVKRMLRNKITEDNLRMFGDEIQLMMNLRHPNIVQFIGASWNSYSNICFVTEFLERGDLFAVLRNPENHLTWAKPILRMTIDTSRGMAYLHSMKPPIIHRDLKSMNILVSSTWGAKVSDFGLSREKSVDETMSVTGTPLWLPPEMIRGERYTEKADVYSFGIVLAELDTRKIPYHDIKAKGARNKKVSGSTLMHMVAYENLRPSLSKNCMNSVRDLYKRCTSDDQSVRPTFEEIVQFLENDVRKETLVRANEEMNVIEDEQNNSDVSPEELGVHHATRYVD
;
A
#
# COMPACT_ATOMS: atom_id res chain seq x y z
N MET A 1 -23.63 -15.04 26.96
CA MET A 1 -23.76 -16.08 25.92
C MET A 1 -23.53 -15.34 24.63
N GLY A 2 -22.33 -15.26 24.10
CA GLY A 2 -21.75 -16.20 23.20
C GLY A 2 -21.94 -15.66 21.79
N GLY A 3 -21.13 -14.66 21.34
CA GLY A 3 -21.08 -14.20 19.95
C GLY A 3 -19.63 -14.20 19.50
N CYS A 4 -19.23 -15.19 18.70
CA CYS A 4 -17.93 -15.27 18.03
C CYS A 4 -17.80 -14.16 17.00
N SER A 5 -16.92 -13.21 17.24
CA SER A 5 -16.42 -12.25 16.27
C SER A 5 -15.23 -12.89 15.55
N SER A 6 -15.41 -13.31 14.31
CA SER A 6 -14.32 -13.72 13.42
C SER A 6 -13.59 -12.48 12.94
N LYS A 7 -12.46 -12.17 13.57
CA LYS A 7 -11.47 -11.20 13.06
C LYS A 7 -10.75 -11.86 11.88
N SER A 8 -11.02 -11.41 10.66
CA SER A 8 -10.20 -11.71 9.50
C SER A 8 -8.87 -10.94 9.64
N ASP A 9 -7.79 -11.70 9.73
CA ASP A 9 -6.42 -11.20 9.90
C ASP A 9 -5.94 -10.54 8.58
N PRO A 10 -5.38 -9.32 8.58
CA PRO A 10 -4.85 -8.67 7.38
C PRO A 10 -3.67 -9.40 6.73
N LYS A 11 -3.12 -10.43 7.39
CA LYS A 11 -1.94 -11.17 6.92
C LYS A 11 -2.18 -12.00 5.66
N ASP A 12 -3.42 -12.39 5.37
CA ASP A 12 -3.71 -13.26 4.22
C ASP A 12 -3.62 -12.56 2.86
N TYR A 13 -3.49 -11.23 2.83
CA TYR A 13 -3.40 -10.48 1.57
C TYR A 13 -1.97 -10.20 1.10
N ILE A 14 -0.97 -10.35 1.99
CA ILE A 14 0.44 -10.01 1.70
C ILE A 14 1.24 -11.24 1.23
N ALA A 15 0.77 -12.47 1.46
CA ALA A 15 1.51 -13.70 1.19
C ALA A 15 1.57 -14.13 -0.29
N HIS A 16 0.87 -13.47 -1.22
CA HIS A 16 0.80 -13.88 -2.63
C HIS A 16 1.66 -13.06 -3.61
N GLU A 17 2.41 -12.06 -3.17
CA GLU A 17 3.18 -11.19 -4.08
C GLU A 17 4.68 -11.50 -4.22
N THR A 18 5.21 -12.57 -3.59
CA THR A 18 6.65 -12.87 -3.67
C THR A 18 6.96 -14.26 -4.21
N ARG A 19 6.55 -14.59 -5.42
CA ARG A 19 7.19 -15.66 -6.21
C ARG A 19 7.44 -15.18 -7.63
N GLY A 20 8.71 -14.85 -7.89
CA GLY A 20 9.24 -14.61 -9.22
C GLY A 20 9.26 -15.91 -10.06
N PRO A 21 9.34 -15.80 -11.40
CA PRO A 21 9.24 -16.96 -12.31
C PRO A 21 10.50 -17.81 -12.28
N VAL A 22 10.30 -19.12 -12.19
CA VAL A 22 11.33 -20.17 -12.41
C VAL A 22 11.45 -20.37 -13.92
N PRO A 23 12.68 -20.47 -14.51
CA PRO A 23 12.85 -20.75 -15.93
C PRO A 23 12.50 -22.19 -16.28
N ALA A 24 11.82 -22.38 -17.39
CA ALA A 24 11.49 -23.68 -17.96
C ALA A 24 12.70 -24.25 -18.70
N GLU A 25 13.13 -25.45 -18.33
CA GLU A 25 14.01 -26.29 -19.18
C GLU A 25 13.18 -27.32 -19.94
N GLY A 26 13.57 -27.45 -21.21
CA GLY A 26 12.85 -28.18 -22.23
C GLY A 26 12.96 -29.68 -22.15
N GLY A 27 11.91 -30.31 -22.63
CA GLY A 27 11.77 -31.75 -22.74
C GLY A 27 12.46 -32.41 -23.90
N ARG A 28 12.66 -33.72 -23.79
CA ARG A 28 12.61 -34.73 -24.89
C ARG A 28 12.32 -36.12 -24.33
N HIS A 29 11.25 -36.73 -24.79
CA HIS A 29 10.97 -38.18 -24.81
C HIS A 29 11.64 -38.87 -26.03
N PRO A 30 11.50 -40.17 -26.27
CA PRO A 30 11.35 -41.38 -25.43
C PRO A 30 12.27 -42.59 -25.90
N HIS A 31 12.29 -43.72 -25.20
CA HIS A 31 12.05 -45.09 -25.74
C HIS A 31 12.37 -46.22 -24.75
N ASN A 32 11.43 -47.12 -24.63
CA ASN A 32 11.33 -48.56 -24.42
C ASN A 32 12.58 -49.42 -24.11
N GLY A 33 12.33 -50.41 -23.23
CA GLY A 33 13.05 -51.68 -23.24
C GLY A 33 13.12 -52.37 -21.87
N ASP A 34 12.25 -53.17 -21.58
CA ASP A 34 11.92 -54.50 -21.09
C ASP A 34 13.06 -55.36 -20.48
N SER A 35 12.64 -56.18 -19.53
CA SER A 35 13.10 -57.49 -19.10
C SER A 35 14.08 -57.69 -17.93
N SER A 36 13.49 -58.16 -16.86
CA SER A 36 13.68 -59.47 -16.20
C SER A 36 14.94 -59.82 -15.41
N ARG A 37 14.66 -60.27 -14.14
CA ARG A 37 15.23 -61.44 -13.42
C ARG A 37 16.74 -61.38 -13.07
N ASP A 38 17.23 -61.77 -11.95
CA ASP A 38 16.91 -62.85 -11.00
C ASP A 38 17.82 -62.72 -9.74
N ARG A 39 17.35 -63.21 -8.68
CA ARG A 39 17.84 -63.79 -7.43
C ARG A 39 19.34 -64.07 -7.19
N SER A 40 19.65 -63.94 -5.93
CA SER A 40 20.32 -64.89 -4.98
C SER A 40 21.49 -64.24 -4.25
N ASP A 41 21.52 -64.15 -2.97
CA ASP A 41 21.64 -65.06 -1.82
C ASP A 41 23.11 -65.31 -1.39
N ALA A 42 23.28 -65.31 -0.09
CA ALA A 42 24.34 -65.97 0.68
C ALA A 42 25.57 -65.14 1.20
N SER A 43 25.48 -64.69 2.39
CA SER A 43 26.08 -65.32 3.61
C SER A 43 27.59 -65.20 3.88
N ARG A 44 27.89 -64.72 5.11
CA ARG A 44 28.91 -65.13 6.08
C ARG A 44 30.40 -64.93 5.79
N ARG A 45 31.14 -64.20 6.58
CA ARG A 45 31.84 -64.66 7.81
C ARG A 45 32.71 -63.58 8.42
N ARG A 46 32.77 -63.67 9.76
CA ARG A 46 33.68 -63.00 10.69
C ARG A 46 35.14 -63.20 10.38
N ALA A 47 36.00 -62.23 10.71
CA ALA A 47 37.21 -62.46 11.51
C ALA A 47 37.73 -61.13 12.11
N THR A 48 37.97 -61.19 13.38
CA THR A 48 38.69 -60.34 14.28
C THR A 48 40.16 -60.26 13.96
N ASN A 49 40.78 -59.08 14.22
CA ASN A 49 42.09 -58.98 14.89
C ASN A 49 42.49 -57.51 15.07
N ASP A 50 42.59 -57.08 16.33
CA ASP A 50 43.50 -56.06 16.87
C ASP A 50 44.75 -56.76 17.35
N PRO A 51 45.86 -56.05 17.82
CA PRO A 51 46.40 -54.72 17.63
C PRO A 51 47.91 -54.74 17.18
N PRO A 52 48.79 -53.77 17.40
CA PRO A 52 49.10 -53.00 18.60
C PRO A 52 49.42 -51.50 18.42
N ALA A 53 49.42 -50.82 19.59
CA ALA A 53 49.83 -49.47 19.81
C ALA A 53 51.33 -49.23 19.59
N GLN A 54 51.66 -48.04 19.03
CA GLN A 54 52.72 -47.13 19.42
C GLN A 54 52.94 -46.14 18.29
N GLU A 55 52.67 -44.86 18.49
CA GLU A 55 53.64 -43.78 18.64
C GLU A 55 52.92 -42.44 18.72
N ARG A 56 53.11 -41.76 19.81
CA ARG A 56 52.77 -40.33 19.98
C ARG A 56 53.80 -39.51 19.23
N ALA A 57 53.36 -38.66 18.32
CA ALA A 57 54.06 -37.47 17.91
C ALA A 57 53.05 -36.42 17.40
N ASP A 58 52.87 -35.46 18.23
CA ASP A 58 52.68 -34.04 18.01
C ASP A 58 52.36 -33.57 16.58
N ARG A 59 51.10 -33.14 16.37
CA ARG A 59 50.75 -32.12 15.39
C ARG A 59 49.57 -31.31 15.90
N SER A 60 49.88 -30.33 16.76
CA SER A 60 49.07 -29.13 16.91
C SER A 60 49.05 -28.37 15.57
N ASN A 61 48.07 -28.61 14.79
CA ASN A 61 47.72 -27.74 13.65
C ASN A 61 46.24 -27.37 13.78
N ARG A 62 45.97 -26.43 14.72
CA ARG A 62 44.69 -25.72 14.76
C ARG A 62 44.63 -24.86 13.47
N ARG A 63 43.82 -25.26 12.52
CA ARG A 63 43.38 -24.38 11.44
C ARG A 63 42.75 -23.16 12.09
N PRO A 64 43.10 -21.93 11.72
CA PRO A 64 42.42 -20.74 12.18
C PRO A 64 40.99 -20.80 11.68
N ASN A 65 40.09 -20.47 12.60
CA ASN A 65 38.66 -20.41 12.36
C ASN A 65 38.38 -19.28 11.34
N ASN A 66 38.14 -19.63 10.06
CA ASN A 66 37.96 -18.70 8.95
C ASN A 66 36.66 -17.86 9.07
N ASN A 67 35.87 -18.05 10.15
CA ASN A 67 34.63 -17.30 10.35
C ASN A 67 34.82 -15.86 10.84
N THR A 68 35.98 -15.48 11.33
CA THR A 68 36.23 -14.12 11.83
C THR A 68 36.67 -13.15 10.72
N VAL A 69 37.35 -13.65 9.70
CA VAL A 69 37.80 -12.84 8.55
C VAL A 69 36.61 -12.47 7.66
N ASP A 70 35.69 -13.40 7.43
CA ASP A 70 34.51 -13.20 6.60
C ASP A 70 33.51 -12.16 7.20
N PHE A 71 33.43 -12.12 8.53
CA PHE A 71 32.54 -11.20 9.23
C PHE A 71 33.06 -9.75 9.24
N GLN A 72 34.37 -9.55 9.26
CA GLN A 72 34.98 -8.23 9.22
C GLN A 72 34.95 -7.66 7.80
N GLU A 73 35.27 -8.48 6.81
CA GLU A 73 35.18 -8.12 5.39
C GLU A 73 33.75 -7.76 4.97
N PHE A 74 32.76 -8.48 5.53
CA PHE A 74 31.34 -8.17 5.33
C PHE A 74 30.98 -6.81 5.94
N LYS A 75 31.42 -6.51 7.17
CA LYS A 75 31.20 -5.20 7.82
C LYS A 75 31.86 -4.04 7.07
N ASP A 76 33.03 -4.25 6.55
CA ASP A 76 33.77 -3.22 5.82
C ASP A 76 33.13 -2.93 4.46
N LYS A 77 32.63 -3.96 3.76
CA LYS A 77 31.83 -3.78 2.54
C LYS A 77 30.54 -3.01 2.80
N GLU A 78 29.83 -3.38 3.85
CA GLU A 78 28.61 -2.69 4.23
C GLU A 78 28.89 -1.22 4.55
N LYS A 79 29.92 -0.92 5.34
CA LYS A 79 30.32 0.45 5.70
C LYS A 79 30.61 1.29 4.45
N ASN A 80 31.32 0.73 3.49
CA ASN A 80 31.65 1.41 2.23
C ASN A 80 30.36 1.77 1.43
N VAL A 81 29.35 0.90 1.41
CA VAL A 81 28.13 1.15 0.65
C VAL A 81 27.29 2.27 1.27
N VAL A 82 27.19 2.34 2.60
CA VAL A 82 26.52 3.46 3.29
C VAL A 82 27.30 4.77 3.09
N GLU A 83 28.63 4.74 3.20
CA GLU A 83 29.47 5.91 2.93
C GLU A 83 29.31 6.40 1.48
N THR A 84 29.27 5.49 0.51
CA THR A 84 29.03 5.81 -0.90
C THR A 84 27.64 6.47 -1.09
N MET A 85 26.60 5.98 -0.42
CA MET A 85 25.27 6.61 -0.44
C MET A 85 25.33 8.04 0.11
N LEU A 86 26.03 8.24 1.24
CA LEU A 86 26.14 9.56 1.88
C LEU A 86 27.03 10.54 1.08
N GLU A 87 28.05 10.03 0.38
CA GLU A 87 28.91 10.83 -0.50
C GLU A 87 28.17 11.23 -1.79
N SER A 88 27.38 10.32 -2.34
CA SER A 88 26.54 10.59 -3.51
C SER A 88 25.46 11.62 -3.24
N ASN A 89 25.01 11.70 -1.99
CA ASN A 89 23.91 12.56 -1.53
C ASN A 89 24.32 13.44 -0.36
N LYS A 90 25.14 14.46 -0.61
CA LYS A 90 25.68 15.37 0.43
C LYS A 90 24.63 15.97 1.38
N GLY A 91 23.38 16.14 0.91
CA GLY A 91 22.26 16.63 1.72
C GLY A 91 21.78 15.66 2.79
N LEU A 92 21.98 14.34 2.62
CA LEU A 92 21.46 13.33 3.57
C LEU A 92 22.04 13.50 4.98
N ARG A 93 23.28 13.97 5.11
CA ARG A 93 23.89 14.23 6.44
C ARG A 93 23.12 15.25 7.25
N MET A 94 22.40 16.17 6.60
CA MET A 94 21.54 17.17 7.30
C MET A 94 20.26 16.55 7.86
N ALA A 95 19.90 15.37 7.39
CA ALA A 95 18.73 14.61 7.87
C ALA A 95 19.06 13.69 9.05
N GLU A 96 20.36 13.56 9.41
CA GLU A 96 20.78 12.60 10.41
C GLU A 96 20.24 12.93 11.80
N ILE A 97 19.62 11.91 12.42
CA ILE A 97 19.19 11.94 13.81
C ILE A 97 19.86 10.80 14.58
N ASN A 98 20.03 11.01 15.89
CA ASN A 98 20.57 9.99 16.75
C ASN A 98 19.55 8.86 16.96
N PHE A 99 19.89 7.64 16.57
CA PHE A 99 19.02 6.47 16.75
C PHE A 99 18.64 6.22 18.21
N ASN A 100 19.49 6.58 19.17
CA ASN A 100 19.23 6.37 20.60
C ASN A 100 18.10 7.26 21.13
N ASP A 101 17.73 8.32 20.41
CA ASP A 101 16.57 9.15 20.75
C ASP A 101 15.24 8.58 20.28
N LEU A 102 15.30 7.48 19.48
CA LEU A 102 14.14 6.73 19.03
C LEU A 102 13.79 5.62 20.03
N LYS A 103 12.57 5.60 20.51
CA LYS A 103 12.02 4.49 21.30
C LYS A 103 11.08 3.69 20.41
N LEU A 104 11.59 2.59 19.86
CA LEU A 104 10.80 1.68 19.01
C LEU A 104 9.76 0.95 19.87
N GLN A 105 8.54 0.80 19.35
CA GLN A 105 7.44 0.14 20.03
C GLN A 105 7.01 -1.11 19.28
N LYS A 106 5.92 -1.05 18.51
CA LYS A 106 5.38 -2.20 17.80
C LYS A 106 5.53 -2.06 16.28
N ILE A 107 5.75 -3.19 15.61
CA ILE A 107 5.65 -3.27 14.15
C ILE A 107 4.18 -3.07 13.78
N ILE A 108 3.90 -2.13 12.90
CA ILE A 108 2.57 -1.78 12.40
C ILE A 108 2.37 -2.13 10.93
N GLY A 109 3.44 -2.49 10.22
CA GLY A 109 3.38 -2.89 8.82
C GLY A 109 4.72 -3.37 8.29
N ALA A 110 4.73 -3.74 7.01
CA ALA A 110 5.91 -4.06 6.24
C ALA A 110 5.93 -3.20 4.97
N GLY A 111 7.09 -2.64 4.63
CA GLY A 111 7.32 -1.87 3.42
C GLY A 111 8.27 -2.59 2.45
N ALA A 112 8.54 -1.98 1.31
CA ALA A 112 9.44 -2.51 0.28
C ALA A 112 10.84 -2.82 0.83
N PHE A 113 11.35 -1.97 1.69
CA PHE A 113 12.70 -2.09 2.27
C PHE A 113 12.74 -2.84 3.60
N GLY A 114 11.59 -3.04 4.28
CA GLY A 114 11.60 -3.69 5.59
C GLY A 114 10.38 -3.42 6.45
N GLU A 115 10.62 -3.09 7.71
CA GLU A 115 9.59 -2.94 8.74
C GLU A 115 9.12 -1.50 8.88
N VAL A 116 7.83 -1.34 9.13
CA VAL A 116 7.20 -0.08 9.56
C VAL A 116 6.86 -0.18 11.03
N ILE A 117 7.49 0.63 11.85
CA ILE A 117 7.45 0.54 13.31
C ILE A 117 6.86 1.82 13.88
N LYS A 118 5.87 1.70 14.75
CA LYS A 118 5.43 2.83 15.60
C LYS A 118 6.45 3.03 16.70
N GLY A 119 6.80 4.28 16.98
CA GLY A 119 7.72 4.65 18.05
C GLY A 119 7.50 6.06 18.56
N THR A 120 8.45 6.56 19.35
CA THR A 120 8.53 7.96 19.75
C THR A 120 9.91 8.51 19.50
N TYR A 121 9.99 9.77 19.09
CA TYR A 121 11.20 10.57 18.96
C TYR A 121 11.07 11.82 19.83
N CYS A 122 11.96 11.96 20.80
CA CYS A 122 11.88 13.07 21.78
C CYS A 122 10.48 13.24 22.41
N GLY A 123 9.78 12.11 22.69
CA GLY A 123 8.43 12.11 23.28
C GLY A 123 7.28 12.22 22.27
N THR A 124 7.54 12.57 21.01
CA THR A 124 6.52 12.69 19.96
C THR A 124 6.28 11.34 19.26
N PRO A 125 5.01 10.92 19.06
CA PRO A 125 4.71 9.71 18.29
C PRO A 125 5.20 9.83 16.84
N VAL A 126 5.89 8.78 16.35
CA VAL A 126 6.46 8.73 15.01
C VAL A 126 6.28 7.37 14.38
N VAL A 127 6.51 7.32 13.06
CA VAL A 127 6.69 6.08 12.29
C VAL A 127 8.16 5.97 11.89
N VAL A 128 8.74 4.80 12.14
CA VAL A 128 10.11 4.46 11.75
C VAL A 128 10.04 3.41 10.64
N LYS A 129 10.45 3.74 9.44
CA LYS A 129 10.66 2.80 8.33
C LYS A 129 12.10 2.30 8.39
N ARG A 130 12.28 1.04 8.81
CA ARG A 130 13.59 0.42 9.04
C ARG A 130 13.90 -0.61 7.96
N MET A 131 15.08 -0.51 7.36
CA MET A 131 15.57 -1.48 6.39
C MET A 131 15.98 -2.78 7.10
N LEU A 132 15.54 -3.92 6.56
CA LEU A 132 15.98 -5.23 7.06
C LEU A 132 17.36 -5.58 6.51
N ARG A 133 18.18 -6.27 7.31
CA ARG A 133 19.55 -6.65 6.94
C ARG A 133 19.65 -7.41 5.61
N ASN A 134 18.73 -8.33 5.37
CA ASN A 134 18.68 -9.11 4.13
C ASN A 134 18.21 -8.31 2.89
N LYS A 135 17.83 -7.05 3.09
CA LYS A 135 17.46 -6.10 2.03
C LYS A 135 18.53 -5.04 1.79
N ILE A 136 19.63 -5.06 2.55
CA ILE A 136 20.75 -4.11 2.37
C ILE A 136 21.54 -4.54 1.14
N THR A 137 21.21 -3.92 0.01
CA THR A 137 21.95 -4.01 -1.25
C THR A 137 22.25 -2.58 -1.71
N GLU A 138 23.21 -2.41 -2.60
CA GLU A 138 23.56 -1.10 -3.15
C GLU A 138 22.34 -0.41 -3.80
N ASP A 139 21.58 -1.16 -4.60
CA ASP A 139 20.36 -0.64 -5.25
C ASP A 139 19.31 -0.21 -4.24
N ASN A 140 19.04 -1.03 -3.21
CA ASN A 140 18.04 -0.69 -2.19
C ASN A 140 18.48 0.49 -1.33
N LEU A 141 19.77 0.62 -1.01
CA LEU A 141 20.30 1.78 -0.29
C LEU A 141 20.22 3.05 -1.12
N ARG A 142 20.51 2.96 -2.42
CA ARG A 142 20.36 4.07 -3.35
C ARG A 142 18.90 4.52 -3.41
N MET A 143 17.97 3.61 -3.65
CA MET A 143 16.53 3.91 -3.65
C MET A 143 16.05 4.52 -2.33
N PHE A 144 16.56 4.02 -1.20
CA PHE A 144 16.24 4.52 0.13
C PHE A 144 16.78 5.94 0.35
N GLY A 145 18.01 6.21 -0.13
CA GLY A 145 18.62 7.54 -0.12
C GLY A 145 17.85 8.54 -0.99
N ASP A 146 17.44 8.13 -2.17
CA ASP A 146 16.63 8.95 -3.09
C ASP A 146 15.26 9.30 -2.47
N GLU A 147 14.60 8.34 -1.79
CA GLU A 147 13.33 8.60 -1.07
C GLU A 147 13.53 9.62 0.06
N ILE A 148 14.60 9.49 0.86
CA ILE A 148 14.91 10.45 1.92
C ILE A 148 15.16 11.84 1.33
N GLN A 149 16.00 11.93 0.29
CA GLN A 149 16.34 13.19 -0.35
C GLN A 149 15.10 13.90 -0.92
N LEU A 150 14.19 13.14 -1.51
CA LEU A 150 12.92 13.66 -1.98
C LEU A 150 12.10 14.22 -0.81
N MET A 151 11.89 13.41 0.25
CA MET A 151 11.08 13.81 1.40
C MET A 151 11.66 15.00 2.17
N MET A 152 12.98 15.16 2.25
CA MET A 152 13.63 16.30 2.90
C MET A 152 13.22 17.65 2.31
N ASN A 153 12.89 17.67 1.02
CA ASN A 153 12.53 18.89 0.29
C ASN A 153 11.03 19.18 0.27
N LEU A 154 10.19 18.23 0.68
CA LEU A 154 8.73 18.39 0.66
C LEU A 154 8.21 19.08 1.94
N ARG A 155 7.46 20.17 1.77
CA ARG A 155 6.86 20.96 2.85
C ARG A 155 5.44 21.35 2.48
N HIS A 156 4.47 20.54 2.88
CA HIS A 156 3.06 20.81 2.61
C HIS A 156 2.17 20.15 3.69
N PRO A 157 1.07 20.79 4.15
CA PRO A 157 0.21 20.26 5.21
C PRO A 157 -0.42 18.88 4.86
N ASN A 158 -0.62 18.59 3.57
CA ASN A 158 -1.20 17.34 3.09
C ASN A 158 -0.17 16.35 2.50
N ILE A 159 1.10 16.54 2.85
CA ILE A 159 2.19 15.57 2.62
C ILE A 159 2.70 15.11 3.99
N VAL A 160 2.97 13.81 4.14
CA VAL A 160 3.54 13.27 5.38
C VAL A 160 4.88 13.90 5.65
N GLN A 161 5.01 14.48 6.87
CA GLN A 161 6.21 15.20 7.27
C GLN A 161 7.36 14.24 7.57
N PHE A 162 8.47 14.41 6.87
CA PHE A 162 9.74 13.80 7.19
C PHE A 162 10.36 14.48 8.42
N ILE A 163 10.93 13.67 9.34
CA ILE A 163 11.55 14.14 10.59
C ILE A 163 13.07 13.99 10.53
N GLY A 164 13.56 12.82 10.10
CA GLY A 164 14.99 12.55 10.02
C GLY A 164 15.28 11.12 9.62
N ALA A 165 16.56 10.78 9.49
CA ALA A 165 17.02 9.45 9.17
C ALA A 165 18.21 9.05 10.03
N SER A 166 18.47 7.75 10.18
CA SER A 166 19.63 7.21 10.90
C SER A 166 20.27 6.07 10.13
N TRP A 167 21.60 6.04 10.12
CA TRP A 167 22.44 5.04 9.46
C TRP A 167 23.74 4.71 10.23
N ASN A 168 23.72 4.94 11.55
CA ASN A 168 24.89 4.73 12.41
C ASN A 168 25.29 3.24 12.57
N SER A 169 24.44 2.30 12.16
CA SER A 169 24.73 0.88 12.03
C SER A 169 23.76 0.22 11.05
N TYR A 170 24.17 -0.92 10.47
CA TYR A 170 23.32 -1.69 9.54
C TYR A 170 21.99 -2.15 10.13
N SER A 171 21.94 -2.31 11.45
CA SER A 171 20.69 -2.65 12.14
C SER A 171 19.75 -1.46 12.29
N ASN A 172 20.25 -0.27 12.01
CA ASN A 172 19.61 1.01 12.33
C ASN A 172 19.48 1.93 11.10
N ILE A 173 19.55 1.37 9.89
CA ILE A 173 19.24 2.12 8.68
C ILE A 173 17.73 2.33 8.65
N CYS A 174 17.31 3.55 8.91
CA CYS A 174 15.89 3.89 8.97
C CYS A 174 15.66 5.37 8.67
N PHE A 175 14.43 5.72 8.29
CA PHE A 175 13.97 7.09 8.33
C PHE A 175 12.67 7.22 9.14
N VAL A 176 12.40 8.42 9.59
CA VAL A 176 11.37 8.75 10.55
C VAL A 176 10.43 9.78 9.97
N THR A 177 9.13 9.52 10.08
CA THR A 177 8.06 10.43 9.68
C THR A 177 7.09 10.65 10.83
N GLU A 178 6.23 11.65 10.70
CA GLU A 178 5.11 11.85 11.63
C GLU A 178 4.19 10.62 11.67
N PHE A 179 3.52 10.42 12.81
CA PHE A 179 2.53 9.37 12.99
C PHE A 179 1.12 9.95 12.84
N LEU A 180 0.29 9.33 11.97
CA LEU A 180 -1.11 9.66 11.80
C LEU A 180 -1.98 8.58 12.46
N GLU A 181 -2.84 8.99 13.39
CA GLU A 181 -3.46 8.11 14.39
C GLU A 181 -4.49 7.14 13.81
N ARG A 182 -5.19 7.52 12.74
CA ARG A 182 -6.21 6.66 12.11
C ARG A 182 -5.63 5.67 11.09
N GLY A 183 -4.32 5.76 10.79
CA GLY A 183 -3.67 4.91 9.80
C GLY A 183 -4.04 5.29 8.37
N ASP A 184 -4.05 4.31 7.49
CA ASP A 184 -4.29 4.50 6.06
C ASP A 184 -5.80 4.59 5.71
N LEU A 185 -6.10 5.30 4.63
CA LEU A 185 -7.47 5.51 4.15
C LEU A 185 -8.14 4.19 3.75
N PHE A 186 -7.38 3.19 3.29
CA PHE A 186 -7.90 1.88 2.93
C PHE A 186 -8.55 1.21 4.15
N ALA A 187 -7.87 1.19 5.30
CA ALA A 187 -8.38 0.64 6.55
C ALA A 187 -9.52 1.50 7.11
N VAL A 188 -9.39 2.84 7.05
CA VAL A 188 -10.41 3.79 7.50
C VAL A 188 -11.74 3.59 6.78
N LEU A 189 -11.73 3.43 5.46
CA LEU A 189 -12.94 3.23 4.65
C LEU A 189 -13.65 1.90 4.95
N ARG A 190 -12.90 0.87 5.34
CA ARG A 190 -13.44 -0.48 5.56
C ARG A 190 -13.80 -0.78 7.00
N ASN A 191 -13.47 0.12 7.92
CA ASN A 191 -13.92 0.01 9.31
C ASN A 191 -15.42 0.40 9.40
N PRO A 192 -16.31 -0.53 9.77
CA PRO A 192 -17.75 -0.26 9.86
C PRO A 192 -18.12 0.72 10.98
N GLU A 193 -17.26 0.87 11.99
CA GLU A 193 -17.46 1.81 13.10
C GLU A 193 -17.28 3.28 12.68
N ASN A 194 -16.62 3.51 11.54
CA ASN A 194 -16.45 4.86 11.02
C ASN A 194 -17.71 5.32 10.29
N HIS A 195 -18.42 6.29 10.86
CA HIS A 195 -19.53 6.97 10.20
C HIS A 195 -18.98 7.97 9.18
N LEU A 196 -18.88 7.53 7.93
CA LEU A 196 -18.29 8.30 6.84
C LEU A 196 -19.39 8.69 5.84
N THR A 197 -19.56 9.98 5.65
CA THR A 197 -20.41 10.56 4.60
C THR A 197 -19.62 11.60 3.80
N TRP A 198 -20.11 11.96 2.63
CA TRP A 198 -19.52 13.04 1.85
C TRP A 198 -19.56 14.38 2.61
N ALA A 199 -20.58 14.62 3.41
CA ALA A 199 -20.67 15.80 4.27
C ALA A 199 -19.61 15.78 5.38
N LYS A 200 -19.32 14.60 5.95
CA LYS A 200 -18.32 14.41 7.04
C LYS A 200 -17.80 12.97 7.06
N PRO A 201 -16.49 12.70 6.95
CA PRO A 201 -15.36 13.61 6.64
C PRO A 201 -14.82 13.40 5.21
N ILE A 202 -15.53 12.64 4.32
CA ILE A 202 -15.00 12.16 3.03
C ILE A 202 -14.54 13.34 2.17
N LEU A 203 -15.36 14.38 1.99
CA LEU A 203 -15.02 15.52 1.15
C LEU A 203 -13.73 16.21 1.62
N ARG A 204 -13.55 16.38 2.93
CA ARG A 204 -12.33 16.96 3.49
C ARG A 204 -11.09 16.14 3.14
N MET A 205 -11.13 14.81 3.39
CA MET A 205 -10.01 13.91 3.06
C MET A 205 -9.71 13.93 1.56
N THR A 206 -10.73 14.01 0.73
CA THR A 206 -10.59 14.08 -0.73
C THR A 206 -9.90 15.36 -1.17
N ILE A 207 -10.32 16.52 -0.65
CA ILE A 207 -9.69 17.83 -0.91
C ILE A 207 -8.25 17.84 -0.42
N ASP A 208 -8.00 17.36 0.81
CA ASP A 208 -6.66 17.32 1.40
C ASP A 208 -5.70 16.47 0.53
N THR A 209 -6.14 15.29 0.09
CA THR A 209 -5.36 14.44 -0.82
C THR A 209 -5.06 15.16 -2.13
N SER A 210 -6.07 15.80 -2.73
CA SER A 210 -5.91 16.54 -3.98
C SER A 210 -4.94 17.71 -3.86
N ARG A 211 -4.96 18.44 -2.75
CA ARG A 211 -4.01 19.54 -2.45
C ARG A 211 -2.58 19.03 -2.30
N GLY A 212 -2.39 17.87 -1.63
CA GLY A 212 -1.09 17.22 -1.52
C GLY A 212 -0.53 16.85 -2.90
N MET A 213 -1.38 16.28 -3.77
CA MET A 213 -1.00 15.92 -5.13
C MET A 213 -0.76 17.14 -6.02
N ALA A 214 -1.58 18.19 -5.92
CA ALA A 214 -1.35 19.46 -6.63
C ALA A 214 0.01 20.06 -6.27
N TYR A 215 0.39 20.02 -4.99
CA TYR A 215 1.71 20.46 -4.55
C TYR A 215 2.84 19.66 -5.21
N LEU A 216 2.77 18.31 -5.25
CA LEU A 216 3.77 17.47 -5.91
C LEU A 216 3.90 17.79 -7.40
N HIS A 217 2.79 17.94 -8.08
CA HIS A 217 2.77 18.23 -9.51
C HIS A 217 3.19 19.68 -9.85
N SER A 218 3.11 20.62 -8.90
CA SER A 218 3.58 22.00 -9.06
C SER A 218 5.09 22.16 -8.94
N MET A 219 5.80 21.14 -8.48
CA MET A 219 7.26 21.16 -8.37
C MET A 219 7.93 21.26 -9.74
N LYS A 220 9.18 21.72 -9.75
CA LYS A 220 9.95 21.87 -10.99
C LYS A 220 11.28 21.12 -10.88
N PRO A 221 11.42 19.97 -11.56
CA PRO A 221 10.40 19.27 -12.39
C PRO A 221 9.23 18.70 -11.56
N PRO A 222 8.07 18.42 -12.16
CA PRO A 222 6.94 17.81 -11.46
C PRO A 222 7.30 16.45 -10.85
N ILE A 223 6.87 16.20 -9.63
CA ILE A 223 7.04 14.91 -8.94
C ILE A 223 5.80 14.07 -9.19
N ILE A 224 6.00 12.93 -9.86
CA ILE A 224 4.96 11.94 -10.11
C ILE A 224 5.03 10.89 -9.00
N HIS A 225 3.92 10.62 -8.32
CA HIS A 225 3.85 9.69 -7.19
C HIS A 225 3.94 8.22 -7.62
N ARG A 226 3.26 7.84 -8.71
CA ARG A 226 3.25 6.52 -9.38
C ARG A 226 2.64 5.36 -8.60
N ASP A 227 2.38 5.50 -7.33
CA ASP A 227 1.70 4.51 -6.48
C ASP A 227 0.62 5.17 -5.61
N LEU A 228 -0.12 6.14 -6.16
CA LEU A 228 -1.24 6.75 -5.44
C LEU A 228 -2.37 5.74 -5.26
N LYS A 229 -2.69 5.44 -4.01
CA LYS A 229 -3.76 4.51 -3.60
C LYS A 229 -4.22 4.83 -2.18
N SER A 230 -5.38 4.31 -1.78
CA SER A 230 -5.90 4.56 -0.43
C SER A 230 -4.98 4.10 0.71
N MET A 231 -4.10 3.11 0.47
CA MET A 231 -3.09 2.67 1.44
C MET A 231 -1.97 3.70 1.65
N ASN A 232 -1.72 4.57 0.68
CA ASN A 232 -0.68 5.61 0.72
C ASN A 232 -1.25 7.00 1.06
N ILE A 233 -2.49 7.05 1.53
CA ILE A 233 -3.15 8.25 2.06
C ILE A 233 -3.38 8.00 3.55
N LEU A 234 -2.69 8.73 4.41
CA LEU A 234 -2.78 8.57 5.86
C LEU A 234 -3.74 9.61 6.45
N VAL A 235 -4.48 9.20 7.49
CA VAL A 235 -5.55 9.99 8.11
C VAL A 235 -5.21 10.32 9.56
N SER A 236 -5.29 11.59 9.92
CA SER A 236 -5.07 12.09 11.27
C SER A 236 -6.29 11.89 12.18
N SER A 237 -6.11 12.07 13.49
CA SER A 237 -7.19 12.05 14.50
C SER A 237 -8.35 13.01 14.17
N THR A 238 -8.04 14.13 13.52
CA THR A 238 -9.00 15.17 13.12
C THR A 238 -9.56 15.00 11.71
N TRP A 239 -9.36 13.84 11.09
CA TRP A 239 -9.81 13.54 9.72
C TRP A 239 -9.10 14.34 8.61
N GLY A 240 -7.94 14.91 8.87
CA GLY A 240 -7.07 15.47 7.83
C GLY A 240 -6.36 14.33 7.09
N ALA A 241 -6.21 14.45 5.77
CA ALA A 241 -5.50 13.46 4.96
C ALA A 241 -4.13 13.97 4.50
N LYS A 242 -3.15 13.04 4.44
CA LYS A 242 -1.80 13.32 3.96
C LYS A 242 -1.32 12.20 3.03
N VAL A 243 -0.73 12.58 1.91
CA VAL A 243 -0.10 11.65 0.96
C VAL A 243 1.23 11.18 1.53
N SER A 244 1.51 9.89 1.41
CA SER A 244 2.70 9.22 1.95
C SER A 244 3.26 8.21 0.94
N ASP A 245 4.40 7.62 1.26
CA ASP A 245 5.06 6.54 0.53
C ASP A 245 5.56 6.93 -0.86
N PHE A 246 6.73 7.60 -0.85
CA PHE A 246 7.38 8.14 -2.04
C PHE A 246 8.41 7.18 -2.65
N GLY A 247 8.46 5.91 -2.21
CA GLY A 247 9.46 4.93 -2.65
C GLY A 247 9.47 4.63 -4.15
N LEU A 248 8.37 4.93 -4.85
CA LEU A 248 8.29 4.85 -6.30
C LEU A 248 8.20 6.21 -7.00
N SER A 249 8.16 7.30 -6.21
CA SER A 249 8.05 8.65 -6.76
C SER A 249 9.35 9.08 -7.44
N ARG A 250 9.26 9.80 -8.54
CA ARG A 250 10.41 10.37 -9.26
C ARG A 250 10.05 11.70 -9.89
N GLU A 251 11.08 12.50 -10.11
CA GLU A 251 11.00 13.64 -11.00
C GLU A 251 10.73 13.18 -12.44
N LYS A 252 9.97 13.99 -13.20
CA LYS A 252 9.63 13.70 -14.58
C LYS A 252 10.91 13.79 -15.44
N SER A 253 11.43 12.65 -15.92
CA SER A 253 12.45 12.60 -16.94
C SER A 253 11.83 12.41 -18.31
N VAL A 254 12.39 13.08 -19.32
CA VAL A 254 11.80 13.19 -20.67
C VAL A 254 11.85 11.87 -21.47
N ASP A 255 12.68 10.90 -21.09
CA ASP A 255 13.07 9.76 -21.92
C ASP A 255 12.89 8.35 -21.32
N GLU A 256 12.20 8.16 -20.20
CA GLU A 256 12.10 6.83 -19.61
C GLU A 256 10.90 6.03 -20.15
N THR A 257 11.19 4.95 -20.89
CA THR A 257 10.31 3.79 -21.05
C THR A 257 10.34 3.00 -19.74
N MET A 258 9.23 2.99 -19.00
CA MET A 258 9.25 2.52 -17.61
C MET A 258 8.63 1.13 -17.45
N SER A 259 9.28 0.32 -16.62
CA SER A 259 8.70 -0.93 -16.10
C SER A 259 7.38 -0.69 -15.39
N VAL A 260 6.44 -1.65 -15.47
CA VAL A 260 5.17 -1.62 -14.74
C VAL A 260 5.48 -1.65 -13.24
N THR A 261 5.37 -0.48 -12.61
CA THR A 261 5.52 -0.28 -11.17
C THR A 261 4.21 0.21 -10.56
N GLY A 262 3.91 -0.18 -9.34
CA GLY A 262 2.71 0.20 -8.60
C GLY A 262 1.76 -0.96 -8.33
N THR A 263 0.67 -0.67 -7.63
CA THR A 263 -0.32 -1.68 -7.24
C THR A 263 -1.37 -1.85 -8.34
N PRO A 264 -1.61 -3.07 -8.84
CA PRO A 264 -2.38 -3.29 -10.08
C PRO A 264 -3.78 -2.66 -10.13
N LEU A 265 -4.48 -2.55 -8.99
CA LEU A 265 -5.86 -2.06 -8.95
C LEU A 265 -6.00 -0.54 -9.19
N TRP A 266 -4.93 0.22 -9.04
CA TRP A 266 -4.90 1.69 -9.20
C TRP A 266 -4.09 2.15 -10.41
N LEU A 267 -3.43 1.20 -11.12
CA LEU A 267 -2.61 1.52 -12.29
C LEU A 267 -3.44 2.02 -13.46
N PRO A 268 -3.02 3.10 -14.13
CA PRO A 268 -3.68 3.59 -15.33
C PRO A 268 -3.36 2.71 -16.55
N PRO A 269 -4.24 2.70 -17.56
CA PRO A 269 -4.10 1.85 -18.73
C PRO A 269 -2.79 2.05 -19.51
N GLU A 270 -2.30 3.28 -19.63
CA GLU A 270 -1.03 3.58 -20.31
C GLU A 270 0.18 2.96 -19.58
N MET A 271 0.18 2.92 -18.25
CA MET A 271 1.24 2.25 -17.51
C MET A 271 1.17 0.73 -17.65
N ILE A 272 -0.04 0.15 -17.68
CA ILE A 272 -0.23 -1.30 -17.91
C ILE A 272 0.22 -1.68 -19.33
N ARG A 273 -0.01 -0.82 -20.34
CA ARG A 273 0.43 -1.02 -21.73
C ARG A 273 1.93 -0.75 -21.94
N GLY A 274 2.65 -0.23 -20.91
CA GLY A 274 4.06 0.15 -21.03
C GLY A 274 4.28 1.39 -21.91
N GLU A 275 3.28 2.25 -22.03
CA GLU A 275 3.33 3.51 -22.78
C GLU A 275 3.96 4.63 -21.96
N ARG A 276 4.29 5.74 -22.62
CA ARG A 276 4.73 6.97 -21.94
C ARG A 276 3.59 7.54 -21.10
N TYR A 277 3.89 7.93 -19.88
CA TYR A 277 2.93 8.54 -18.97
C TYR A 277 3.44 9.86 -18.40
N THR A 278 2.53 10.63 -17.87
CA THR A 278 2.79 11.93 -17.26
C THR A 278 2.24 11.94 -15.83
N GLU A 279 2.21 13.10 -15.20
CA GLU A 279 1.52 13.33 -13.91
C GLU A 279 0.02 12.97 -13.98
N LYS A 280 -0.54 12.83 -15.18
CA LYS A 280 -1.92 12.37 -15.40
C LYS A 280 -2.15 10.90 -15.00
N ALA A 281 -1.09 10.11 -14.81
CA ALA A 281 -1.16 8.78 -14.25
C ALA A 281 -1.68 8.81 -12.80
N ASP A 282 -1.19 9.74 -11.96
CA ASP A 282 -1.66 9.91 -10.60
C ASP A 282 -3.13 10.36 -10.54
N VAL A 283 -3.57 11.14 -11.52
CA VAL A 283 -4.97 11.57 -11.65
C VAL A 283 -5.90 10.37 -11.89
N TYR A 284 -5.48 9.42 -12.74
CA TYR A 284 -6.22 8.17 -12.89
C TYR A 284 -6.30 7.39 -11.59
N SER A 285 -5.17 7.19 -10.91
CA SER A 285 -5.11 6.50 -9.62
C SER A 285 -6.01 7.17 -8.57
N PHE A 286 -6.05 8.51 -8.55
CA PHE A 286 -6.98 9.27 -7.73
C PHE A 286 -8.45 9.01 -8.10
N GLY A 287 -8.77 8.88 -9.39
CA GLY A 287 -10.10 8.47 -9.84
C GLY A 287 -10.52 7.11 -9.25
N ILE A 288 -9.58 6.15 -9.16
CA ILE A 288 -9.85 4.86 -8.50
C ILE A 288 -10.08 5.06 -6.99
N VAL A 289 -9.35 5.95 -6.33
CA VAL A 289 -9.60 6.30 -4.91
C VAL A 289 -10.97 6.95 -4.74
N LEU A 290 -11.47 7.75 -5.69
CA LEU A 290 -12.84 8.28 -5.65
C LEU A 290 -13.89 7.17 -5.64
N ALA A 291 -13.68 6.08 -6.40
CA ALA A 291 -14.56 4.92 -6.36
C ALA A 291 -14.51 4.18 -5.01
N GLU A 292 -13.34 4.13 -4.35
CA GLU A 292 -13.22 3.59 -2.98
C GLU A 292 -13.95 4.46 -1.96
N LEU A 293 -13.83 5.79 -2.07
CA LEU A 293 -14.52 6.76 -1.19
C LEU A 293 -16.04 6.66 -1.30
N ASP A 294 -16.55 6.49 -2.53
CA ASP A 294 -17.99 6.37 -2.80
C ASP A 294 -18.56 5.02 -2.34
N THR A 295 -17.86 3.92 -2.60
CA THR A 295 -18.37 2.57 -2.33
C THR A 295 -17.94 1.99 -1.01
N ARG A 296 -16.85 2.47 -0.39
CA ARG A 296 -16.14 1.90 0.77
C ARG A 296 -15.67 0.46 0.52
N LYS A 297 -15.48 0.06 -0.74
CA LYS A 297 -15.10 -1.30 -1.15
C LYS A 297 -13.77 -1.29 -1.89
N ILE A 298 -13.18 -2.48 -2.01
CA ILE A 298 -11.97 -2.68 -2.83
C ILE A 298 -12.33 -2.42 -4.29
N PRO A 299 -11.48 -1.72 -5.07
CA PRO A 299 -11.72 -1.51 -6.49
C PRO A 299 -12.00 -2.84 -7.22
N TYR A 300 -12.94 -2.85 -8.15
CA TYR A 300 -13.35 -4.03 -8.93
C TYR A 300 -13.90 -5.22 -8.11
N HIS A 301 -14.37 -4.97 -6.88
CA HIS A 301 -14.90 -6.01 -5.97
C HIS A 301 -16.06 -6.80 -6.57
N ASP A 302 -16.79 -6.23 -7.51
CA ASP A 302 -17.98 -6.77 -8.18
C ASP A 302 -17.64 -7.54 -9.48
N ILE A 303 -16.39 -7.49 -9.95
CA ILE A 303 -15.97 -8.16 -11.17
C ILE A 303 -15.77 -9.65 -10.92
N LYS A 304 -16.49 -10.48 -11.67
CA LYS A 304 -16.46 -11.95 -11.58
C LYS A 304 -15.96 -12.58 -12.87
N ALA A 305 -15.25 -13.70 -12.74
CA ALA A 305 -14.81 -14.47 -13.91
C ALA A 305 -16.03 -15.05 -14.66
N LYS A 306 -16.04 -14.90 -15.99
CA LYS A 306 -17.09 -15.46 -16.86
C LYS A 306 -17.15 -16.99 -16.67
N GLY A 307 -18.35 -17.52 -16.46
CA GLY A 307 -18.59 -18.97 -16.39
C GLY A 307 -18.27 -19.65 -15.05
N ALA A 308 -17.82 -18.94 -14.02
CA ALA A 308 -17.53 -19.52 -12.72
C ALA A 308 -18.33 -18.83 -11.61
N ARG A 309 -19.20 -19.60 -10.93
CA ARG A 309 -19.92 -19.07 -9.73
C ARG A 309 -18.89 -18.69 -8.67
N ASN A 310 -18.83 -17.39 -8.31
CA ASN A 310 -18.03 -16.80 -7.23
C ASN A 310 -16.50 -16.81 -7.39
N LYS A 311 -15.92 -17.06 -8.56
CA LYS A 311 -14.47 -16.96 -8.77
C LYS A 311 -14.07 -15.53 -9.14
N LYS A 312 -13.12 -14.96 -8.39
CA LYS A 312 -12.54 -13.64 -8.72
C LYS A 312 -11.72 -13.74 -10.01
N VAL A 313 -11.68 -12.67 -10.76
CA VAL A 313 -10.82 -12.52 -11.93
C VAL A 313 -9.35 -12.47 -11.48
N SER A 314 -8.43 -13.09 -12.23
CA SER A 314 -7.01 -12.99 -11.91
C SER A 314 -6.50 -11.55 -12.09
N GLY A 315 -5.43 -11.18 -11.35
CA GLY A 315 -4.84 -9.84 -11.48
C GLY A 315 -4.40 -9.50 -12.92
N SER A 316 -3.82 -10.47 -13.63
CA SER A 316 -3.40 -10.29 -15.03
C SER A 316 -4.59 -10.09 -15.98
N THR A 317 -5.67 -10.87 -15.80
CA THR A 317 -6.90 -10.69 -16.58
C THR A 317 -7.54 -9.33 -16.29
N LEU A 318 -7.56 -8.91 -15.02
CA LEU A 318 -8.09 -7.61 -14.64
C LEU A 318 -7.29 -6.46 -15.29
N MET A 319 -5.95 -6.53 -15.25
CA MET A 319 -5.09 -5.54 -15.93
C MET A 319 -5.35 -5.50 -17.43
N HIS A 320 -5.51 -6.65 -18.09
CA HIS A 320 -5.88 -6.69 -19.51
C HIS A 320 -7.21 -5.99 -19.76
N MET A 321 -8.24 -6.26 -18.95
CA MET A 321 -9.55 -5.63 -19.10
C MET A 321 -9.49 -4.11 -18.88
N VAL A 322 -8.66 -3.64 -17.92
CA VAL A 322 -8.44 -2.21 -17.67
C VAL A 322 -7.76 -1.54 -18.86
N ALA A 323 -6.71 -2.18 -19.38
CA ALA A 323 -5.85 -1.62 -20.43
C ALA A 323 -6.49 -1.64 -21.82
N TYR A 324 -7.27 -2.69 -22.15
CA TYR A 324 -7.74 -2.92 -23.53
C TYR A 324 -9.26 -2.99 -23.67
N GLU A 325 -10.01 -3.20 -22.58
CA GLU A 325 -11.48 -3.29 -22.62
C GLU A 325 -12.16 -2.12 -21.89
N ASN A 326 -11.40 -1.11 -21.50
CA ASN A 326 -11.87 0.09 -20.80
C ASN A 326 -12.66 -0.23 -19.51
N LEU A 327 -12.28 -1.34 -18.82
CA LEU A 327 -12.90 -1.68 -17.53
C LEU A 327 -12.54 -0.64 -16.47
N ARG A 328 -13.53 -0.20 -15.71
CA ARG A 328 -13.37 0.74 -14.57
C ARG A 328 -14.17 0.24 -13.37
N PRO A 329 -13.80 0.57 -12.11
CA PRO A 329 -14.57 0.22 -10.93
C PRO A 329 -15.97 0.80 -10.96
N SER A 330 -16.94 0.04 -10.46
CA SER A 330 -18.34 0.53 -10.33
C SER A 330 -18.44 1.53 -9.19
N LEU A 331 -19.26 2.55 -9.38
CA LEU A 331 -19.70 3.48 -8.34
C LEU A 331 -20.99 3.00 -7.69
N SER A 332 -21.30 3.51 -6.51
CA SER A 332 -22.58 3.24 -5.85
C SER A 332 -23.77 3.76 -6.67
N LYS A 333 -24.95 3.16 -6.46
CA LYS A 333 -26.18 3.62 -7.15
C LYS A 333 -26.51 5.07 -6.79
N ASN A 334 -26.24 5.46 -5.55
CA ASN A 334 -26.54 6.78 -4.99
C ASN A 334 -25.34 7.74 -5.06
N CYS A 335 -24.32 7.42 -5.87
CA CYS A 335 -23.17 8.31 -6.07
C CYS A 335 -23.61 9.71 -6.52
N MET A 336 -23.06 10.74 -5.89
CA MET A 336 -23.32 12.13 -6.29
C MET A 336 -22.96 12.36 -7.75
N ASN A 337 -23.75 13.18 -8.46
CA ASN A 337 -23.52 13.44 -9.89
C ASN A 337 -22.17 14.14 -10.13
N SER A 338 -21.80 15.09 -9.28
CA SER A 338 -20.50 15.75 -9.33
C SER A 338 -19.33 14.78 -9.11
N VAL A 339 -19.44 13.88 -8.14
CA VAL A 339 -18.42 12.84 -7.90
C VAL A 339 -18.32 11.89 -9.08
N ARG A 340 -19.45 11.48 -9.66
CA ARG A 340 -19.50 10.63 -10.85
C ARG A 340 -18.87 11.29 -12.07
N ASP A 341 -19.10 12.59 -12.26
CA ASP A 341 -18.49 13.36 -13.35
C ASP A 341 -16.96 13.45 -13.16
N LEU A 342 -16.52 13.85 -11.98
CA LEU A 342 -15.09 13.91 -11.66
C LEU A 342 -14.40 12.55 -11.85
N TYR A 343 -15.02 11.47 -11.34
CA TYR A 343 -14.53 10.10 -11.52
C TYR A 343 -14.33 9.74 -12.99
N LYS A 344 -15.33 9.99 -13.85
CA LYS A 344 -15.25 9.71 -15.30
C LYS A 344 -14.12 10.48 -15.95
N ARG A 345 -13.96 11.76 -15.62
CA ARG A 345 -12.88 12.60 -16.15
C ARG A 345 -11.50 12.09 -15.70
N CYS A 346 -11.34 11.76 -14.41
CA CYS A 346 -10.08 11.23 -13.88
C CYS A 346 -9.70 9.87 -14.49
N THR A 347 -10.68 8.97 -14.72
CA THR A 347 -10.43 7.61 -15.20
C THR A 347 -10.54 7.45 -16.71
N SER A 348 -10.51 8.55 -17.49
CA SER A 348 -10.46 8.51 -18.94
C SER A 348 -9.28 7.68 -19.44
N ASP A 349 -9.47 6.92 -20.54
CA ASP A 349 -8.36 6.23 -21.22
C ASP A 349 -7.37 7.24 -21.81
N ASP A 350 -7.89 8.28 -22.45
CA ASP A 350 -7.09 9.40 -22.92
C ASP A 350 -6.59 10.25 -21.75
N GLN A 351 -5.28 10.15 -21.46
CA GLN A 351 -4.66 10.89 -20.36
C GLN A 351 -4.70 12.42 -20.56
N SER A 352 -4.80 12.91 -21.80
CA SER A 352 -4.77 14.35 -22.13
C SER A 352 -6.03 15.09 -21.64
N VAL A 353 -7.16 14.40 -21.56
CA VAL A 353 -8.44 14.98 -21.11
C VAL A 353 -8.66 14.88 -19.60
N ARG A 354 -7.78 14.16 -18.88
CA ARG A 354 -7.84 14.10 -17.41
C ARG A 354 -7.53 15.49 -16.84
N PRO A 355 -8.25 15.96 -15.81
CA PRO A 355 -8.00 17.25 -15.17
C PRO A 355 -6.61 17.30 -14.50
N THR A 356 -6.13 18.49 -14.20
CA THR A 356 -5.01 18.68 -13.26
C THR A 356 -5.50 18.55 -11.81
N PHE A 357 -4.60 18.38 -10.83
CA PHE A 357 -5.03 18.37 -9.44
C PHE A 357 -5.49 19.74 -8.94
N GLU A 358 -5.02 20.84 -9.52
CA GLU A 358 -5.55 22.19 -9.27
C GLU A 358 -7.01 22.31 -9.69
N GLU A 359 -7.34 21.81 -10.90
CA GLU A 359 -8.73 21.76 -11.40
C GLU A 359 -9.60 20.84 -10.55
N ILE A 360 -9.05 19.70 -10.06
CA ILE A 360 -9.73 18.78 -9.16
C ILE A 360 -10.06 19.45 -7.83
N VAL A 361 -9.11 20.18 -7.22
CA VAL A 361 -9.33 20.94 -5.98
C VAL A 361 -10.46 21.93 -6.17
N GLN A 362 -10.43 22.75 -7.25
CA GLN A 362 -11.47 23.72 -7.53
C GLN A 362 -12.84 23.06 -7.71
N PHE A 363 -12.92 21.95 -8.45
CA PHE A 363 -14.16 21.22 -8.66
C PHE A 363 -14.73 20.61 -7.34
N LEU A 364 -13.86 20.07 -6.49
CA LEU A 364 -14.25 19.54 -5.19
C LEU A 364 -14.79 20.63 -4.25
N GLU A 365 -14.14 21.80 -4.26
CA GLU A 365 -14.51 22.92 -3.39
C GLU A 365 -15.77 23.67 -3.83
N ASN A 366 -16.07 23.63 -5.12
CA ASN A 366 -17.26 24.28 -5.67
C ASN A 366 -18.40 23.31 -5.90
N ASP A 367 -18.26 22.40 -6.87
CA ASP A 367 -19.36 21.56 -7.36
C ASP A 367 -19.71 20.43 -6.40
N VAL A 368 -18.69 19.67 -5.94
CA VAL A 368 -18.94 18.57 -5.01
C VAL A 368 -19.41 19.07 -3.66
N ARG A 369 -18.81 20.14 -3.15
CA ARG A 369 -19.25 20.76 -1.90
C ARG A 369 -20.68 21.26 -1.97
N LYS A 370 -21.06 21.91 -3.07
CA LYS A 370 -22.43 22.40 -3.28
C LYS A 370 -23.46 21.26 -3.27
N GLU A 371 -23.20 20.19 -4.06
CA GLU A 371 -24.10 19.02 -4.08
C GLU A 371 -24.15 18.34 -2.70
N THR A 372 -23.02 18.24 -2.00
CA THR A 372 -22.96 17.69 -0.64
C THR A 372 -23.85 18.46 0.35
N LEU A 373 -23.83 19.79 0.30
CA LEU A 373 -24.66 20.63 1.17
C LEU A 373 -26.15 20.49 0.84
N VAL A 374 -26.50 20.43 -0.45
CA VAL A 374 -27.90 20.23 -0.87
C VAL A 374 -28.42 18.91 -0.33
N ARG A 375 -27.70 17.80 -0.51
CA ARG A 375 -28.12 16.47 -0.02
C ARG A 375 -28.20 16.40 1.51
N ALA A 376 -27.27 17.04 2.23
CA ALA A 376 -27.33 17.06 3.67
C ALA A 376 -28.55 17.83 4.20
N ASN A 377 -28.97 18.91 3.53
CA ASN A 377 -30.18 19.64 3.86
C ASN A 377 -31.44 18.84 3.54
N GLU A 378 -31.49 18.13 2.40
CA GLU A 378 -32.59 17.23 2.04
C GLU A 378 -32.77 16.12 3.07
N GLU A 379 -31.66 15.49 3.53
CA GLU A 379 -31.69 14.46 4.58
C GLU A 379 -32.19 15.00 5.92
N MET A 380 -31.82 16.23 6.31
CA MET A 380 -32.32 16.86 7.53
C MET A 380 -33.83 17.16 7.46
N ASN A 381 -34.32 17.70 6.35
CA ASN A 381 -35.73 18.00 6.17
C ASN A 381 -36.61 16.74 6.25
N VAL A 382 -36.14 15.61 5.67
CA VAL A 382 -36.87 14.32 5.75
C VAL A 382 -36.98 13.84 7.20
N ILE A 383 -35.90 13.99 8.00
CA ILE A 383 -35.88 13.58 9.41
C ILE A 383 -36.85 14.48 10.23
N GLU A 384 -36.87 15.77 9.97
CA GLU A 384 -37.80 16.72 10.64
C GLU A 384 -39.26 16.41 10.29
N ASP A 385 -39.55 16.10 9.02
CA ASP A 385 -40.91 15.71 8.59
C ASP A 385 -41.37 14.40 9.21
N GLU A 386 -40.47 13.40 9.34
CA GLU A 386 -40.73 12.12 10.00
C GLU A 386 -41.02 12.29 11.50
N GLN A 387 -40.26 13.17 12.16
CA GLN A 387 -40.45 13.50 13.59
C GLN A 387 -41.77 14.24 13.82
N ASN A 388 -42.10 15.21 13.00
CA ASN A 388 -43.36 15.96 13.08
C ASN A 388 -44.60 15.08 12.82
N ASN A 389 -44.46 14.11 11.91
CA ASN A 389 -45.54 13.13 11.65
C ASN A 389 -45.69 12.06 12.76
N SER A 390 -44.63 11.79 13.54
CA SER A 390 -44.69 10.85 14.67
C SER A 390 -45.28 11.48 15.93
N ASP A 391 -45.28 12.81 16.05
CA ASP A 391 -45.87 13.56 17.17
C ASP A 391 -47.38 13.90 16.99
N VAL A 392 -47.98 13.56 15.83
CA VAL A 392 -49.42 13.64 15.64
C VAL A 392 -50.10 12.53 16.44
N SER A 393 -50.75 12.93 17.54
CA SER A 393 -51.44 12.00 18.45
C SER A 393 -52.56 11.26 17.70
N PRO A 394 -52.92 10.00 18.10
CA PRO A 394 -53.99 9.24 17.48
C PRO A 394 -55.38 9.88 17.62
N GLU A 395 -55.54 10.95 18.42
CA GLU A 395 -56.77 11.67 18.65
C GLU A 395 -57.18 12.61 17.48
N GLU A 396 -56.27 13.04 16.63
CA GLU A 396 -56.55 13.87 15.44
C GLU A 396 -56.98 13.09 14.19
N LEU A 397 -56.80 11.77 14.20
CA LEU A 397 -57.33 10.86 13.18
C LEU A 397 -58.76 10.46 13.56
N GLY A 398 -59.72 11.36 13.41
CA GLY A 398 -61.16 11.23 13.74
C GLY A 398 -61.75 9.85 13.45
N VAL A 399 -61.53 8.88 14.32
CA VAL A 399 -62.26 7.62 14.33
C VAL A 399 -63.40 7.72 15.33
N HIS A 400 -64.56 8.20 14.85
CA HIS A 400 -65.82 8.07 15.57
C HIS A 400 -66.16 6.59 15.73
N HIS A 401 -65.92 6.07 16.94
CA HIS A 401 -66.53 4.80 17.36
C HIS A 401 -68.04 4.98 17.49
N ALA A 402 -68.77 4.51 16.50
CA ALA A 402 -70.19 4.31 16.60
C ALA A 402 -70.51 3.19 17.59
N THR A 403 -70.90 3.55 18.79
CA THR A 403 -71.47 2.64 19.77
C THR A 403 -72.89 2.22 19.24
N ARG A 404 -73.05 0.99 18.79
CA ARG A 404 -74.34 0.36 18.58
C ARG A 404 -74.79 -0.17 19.93
N TYR A 405 -75.87 0.44 20.44
CA TYR A 405 -76.75 -0.20 21.40
C TYR A 405 -77.59 -1.28 20.66
N VAL A 406 -77.64 -2.46 21.23
CA VAL A 406 -78.55 -3.52 20.90
C VAL A 406 -79.39 -3.76 22.15
N ASP A 407 -80.76 -3.56 22.01
CA ASP A 407 -81.77 -4.02 22.97
C ASP A 407 -81.80 -5.54 23.05
#